data_effbef7206c59ec8cf9fee2b22fe3f64
#
_entry.id   effbef7206c59ec8cf9fee2b22fe3f64
#
_cell.length_a   1.000
_cell.length_b   1.000
_cell.length_c   1.000
_cell.angle_alpha   90.00
_cell.angle_beta   90.00
_cell.angle_gamma   90.00
#
_symmetry.space_group_name_H-M   'P 1'
#
loop_
_entity.id
_entity.type
_entity.pdbx_description
1 polymer ?
#
loop_
_entity_poly.entity_id
_entity_poly.type
_entity_poly.pdbx_seq_one_letter_code
_entity_poly.pdbx_strand_id
1 'polypeptide(L)'
;MDDLRIGSTDGDHLILESQDGNSFRLLIDDSLRSAIRNTSMTRTSEIKLSPREIQTAIRGGESVDQLFRRSGDPLDYIEKFAQPVIDELTHVLTSALGVRISVAGDRYSEVSQTEFGEIIGSRLHASHVTEFSWSTFRDENHSWRIQVKYRLNEIDQIGIWSFDIKKFLLSPENDNAVALSTQNQLTAPAKLKPVEEISITDTAALPETQQMDSVIPIGRVSERVQIEKP
;
A
#
# COMPACT_ATOMS: atom_id res chain seq x y z
N MET A 1 5.90 47.50 11.43
CA MET A 1 4.70 47.09 12.15
C MET A 1 5.19 46.30 13.33
N ASP A 2 4.87 46.72 14.56
CA ASP A 2 5.37 46.03 15.74
C ASP A 2 4.49 44.83 16.05
N ASP A 3 5.09 43.67 16.28
CA ASP A 3 4.37 42.46 16.63
C ASP A 3 3.92 42.53 18.10
N LEU A 4 2.63 42.28 18.31
CA LEU A 4 2.01 42.21 19.64
C LEU A 4 1.87 40.75 20.07
N ARG A 5 2.16 40.46 21.34
CA ARG A 5 1.96 39.13 21.95
C ARG A 5 0.80 39.18 22.92
N ILE A 6 0.09 38.07 23.06
CA ILE A 6 -0.95 37.93 24.07
C ILE A 6 -0.27 37.72 25.42
N GLY A 7 -0.40 38.69 26.32
CA GLY A 7 0.13 38.62 27.68
C GLY A 7 -0.84 37.91 28.63
N SER A 8 -2.13 38.32 28.66
CA SER A 8 -3.14 37.74 29.53
C SER A 8 -4.55 37.99 29.01
N THR A 9 -5.56 37.44 29.72
CA THR A 9 -6.98 37.69 29.45
C THR A 9 -7.61 38.31 30.71
N ASP A 10 -8.34 39.40 30.54
CA ASP A 10 -9.07 40.08 31.62
C ASP A 10 -10.55 40.20 31.23
N GLY A 11 -11.38 39.26 31.71
CA GLY A 11 -12.79 39.16 31.35
C GLY A 11 -13.00 39.06 29.84
N ASP A 12 -13.70 40.05 29.27
CA ASP A 12 -13.97 40.11 27.81
C ASP A 12 -12.86 40.82 27.01
N HIS A 13 -11.65 40.96 27.57
CA HIS A 13 -10.56 41.66 26.94
C HIS A 13 -9.29 40.79 26.85
N LEU A 14 -8.57 40.90 25.75
CA LEU A 14 -7.20 40.42 25.59
C LEU A 14 -6.23 41.55 25.94
N ILE A 15 -5.24 41.27 26.79
CA ILE A 15 -4.13 42.16 27.05
C ILE A 15 -3.00 41.78 26.14
N LEU A 16 -2.63 42.69 25.23
CA LEU A 16 -1.56 42.51 24.27
C LEU A 16 -0.35 43.31 24.72
N GLU A 17 0.83 42.75 24.57
CA GLU A 17 2.11 43.39 24.94
C GLU A 17 2.98 43.59 23.70
N SER A 18 3.49 44.79 23.54
CA SER A 18 4.52 45.12 22.53
C SER A 18 5.91 44.71 23.04
N GLN A 19 6.86 44.56 22.12
CA GLN A 19 8.27 44.34 22.45
C GLN A 19 8.88 45.49 23.28
N ASP A 20 8.33 46.69 23.18
CA ASP A 20 8.73 47.86 23.95
C ASP A 20 8.11 47.94 25.36
N GLY A 21 7.36 46.91 25.79
CA GLY A 21 6.75 46.83 27.11
C GLY A 21 5.41 47.61 27.25
N ASN A 22 4.84 48.12 26.17
CA ASN A 22 3.53 48.77 26.20
C ASN A 22 2.43 47.71 26.17
N SER A 23 1.39 47.91 27.03
CA SER A 23 0.23 47.03 27.08
C SER A 23 -0.97 47.67 26.36
N PHE A 24 -1.66 46.87 25.56
CA PHE A 24 -2.86 47.27 24.84
C PHE A 24 -4.04 46.37 25.25
N ARG A 25 -5.21 46.97 25.38
CA ARG A 25 -6.42 46.24 25.74
C ARG A 25 -7.32 46.10 24.52
N LEU A 26 -7.61 44.86 24.10
CA LEU A 26 -8.45 44.56 22.95
C LEU A 26 -9.72 43.85 23.41
N LEU A 27 -10.89 44.41 23.07
CA LEU A 27 -12.18 43.80 23.41
C LEU A 27 -12.42 42.54 22.55
N ILE A 28 -12.84 41.46 23.19
CA ILE A 28 -13.23 40.20 22.52
C ILE A 28 -14.69 40.31 22.07
N ASP A 29 -14.96 41.15 21.10
CA ASP A 29 -16.27 41.33 20.51
C ASP A 29 -16.54 40.37 19.34
N ASP A 30 -17.73 40.48 18.73
CA ASP A 30 -18.10 39.66 17.59
C ASP A 30 -17.29 40.00 16.33
N SER A 31 -16.73 41.20 16.24
CA SER A 31 -15.88 41.63 15.14
C SER A 31 -14.52 40.90 15.18
N LEU A 32 -13.90 40.83 16.36
CA LEU A 32 -12.67 40.08 16.57
C LEU A 32 -12.88 38.58 16.36
N ARG A 33 -13.97 38.02 16.90
CA ARG A 33 -14.32 36.61 16.67
C ARG A 33 -14.57 36.29 15.20
N SER A 34 -15.21 37.22 14.48
CA SER A 34 -15.42 37.07 13.03
C SER A 34 -14.13 37.21 12.23
N ALA A 35 -13.24 38.13 12.59
CA ALA A 35 -11.94 38.31 11.97
C ALA A 35 -11.07 37.05 12.15
N ILE A 36 -11.04 36.46 13.34
CA ILE A 36 -10.31 35.21 13.63
C ILE A 36 -10.91 34.05 12.82
N ARG A 37 -12.24 33.94 12.75
CA ARG A 37 -12.91 32.90 11.93
C ARG A 37 -12.59 33.08 10.44
N ASN A 38 -12.65 34.30 9.93
CA ASN A 38 -12.34 34.58 8.54
C ASN A 38 -10.86 34.27 8.19
N THR A 39 -9.94 34.59 9.11
CA THR A 39 -8.51 34.23 8.96
C THR A 39 -8.30 32.71 8.97
N SER A 40 -9.03 31.99 9.80
CA SER A 40 -9.03 30.52 9.80
C SER A 40 -9.61 29.95 8.51
N MET A 41 -10.69 30.53 7.98
CA MET A 41 -11.29 30.15 6.69
C MET A 41 -10.35 30.44 5.51
N THR A 42 -9.61 31.55 5.55
CA THR A 42 -8.62 31.89 4.49
C THR A 42 -7.48 30.87 4.48
N ARG A 43 -6.99 30.43 5.66
CA ARG A 43 -6.03 29.33 5.75
C ARG A 43 -6.60 28.00 5.25
N THR A 44 -7.88 27.71 5.50
CA THR A 44 -8.55 26.50 5.01
C THR A 44 -8.74 26.52 3.49
N SER A 45 -8.83 27.71 2.86
CA SER A 45 -8.94 27.83 1.39
C SER A 45 -7.63 27.51 0.65
N GLU A 46 -6.48 27.49 1.33
CA GLU A 46 -5.19 27.06 0.80
C GLU A 46 -4.99 25.54 0.87
N ILE A 47 -5.81 24.85 1.66
CA ILE A 47 -5.73 23.39 1.82
C ILE A 47 -6.35 22.72 0.61
N LYS A 48 -5.57 21.87 -0.07
CA LYS A 48 -5.95 21.16 -1.30
C LYS A 48 -6.58 19.80 -1.01
N LEU A 49 -6.14 19.13 0.06
CA LEU A 49 -6.62 17.81 0.44
C LEU A 49 -7.64 17.90 1.59
N SER A 50 -8.79 17.30 1.40
CA SER A 50 -9.75 17.11 2.48
C SER A 50 -9.25 16.03 3.47
N PRO A 51 -9.73 16.03 4.72
CA PRO A 51 -9.40 14.98 5.70
C PRO A 51 -9.68 13.56 5.17
N ARG A 52 -10.76 13.40 4.41
CA ARG A 52 -11.14 12.10 3.83
C ARG A 52 -10.15 11.63 2.75
N GLU A 53 -9.67 12.55 1.92
CA GLU A 53 -8.66 12.23 0.90
C GLU A 53 -7.33 11.85 1.52
N ILE A 54 -6.89 12.55 2.57
CA ILE A 54 -5.70 12.19 3.36
C ILE A 54 -5.85 10.76 3.90
N GLN A 55 -6.94 10.47 4.60
CA GLN A 55 -7.19 9.16 5.18
C GLN A 55 -7.26 8.05 4.14
N THR A 56 -7.88 8.32 2.99
CA THR A 56 -7.98 7.34 1.89
C THR A 56 -6.61 7.05 1.29
N ALA A 57 -5.80 8.07 1.07
CA ALA A 57 -4.46 7.94 0.52
C ALA A 57 -3.53 7.16 1.46
N ILE A 58 -3.54 7.48 2.77
CA ILE A 58 -2.76 6.74 3.78
C ILE A 58 -3.20 5.28 3.86
N ARG A 59 -4.52 4.98 3.83
CA ARG A 59 -5.00 3.59 3.77
C ARG A 59 -4.56 2.85 2.52
N GLY A 60 -4.44 3.56 1.40
CA GLY A 60 -3.92 3.03 0.14
C GLY A 60 -2.41 2.79 0.14
N GLY A 61 -1.71 3.16 1.22
CA GLY A 61 -0.26 2.94 1.37
C GLY A 61 0.61 4.15 0.97
N GLU A 62 -0.01 5.32 0.72
CA GLU A 62 0.74 6.55 0.51
C GLU A 62 1.28 7.07 1.86
N SER A 63 2.53 7.56 1.89
CA SER A 63 3.11 8.11 3.12
C SER A 63 2.74 9.58 3.32
N VAL A 64 2.87 10.06 4.57
CA VAL A 64 2.68 11.48 4.93
C VAL A 64 3.59 12.37 4.09
N ASP A 65 4.86 11.97 3.90
CA ASP A 65 5.83 12.71 3.08
C ASP A 65 5.42 12.78 1.60
N GLN A 66 4.88 11.70 1.05
CA GLN A 66 4.37 11.68 -0.32
C GLN A 66 3.19 12.63 -0.48
N LEU A 67 2.25 12.60 0.47
CA LEU A 67 1.11 13.51 0.50
C LEU A 67 1.55 14.97 0.59
N PHE A 68 2.49 15.27 1.49
CA PHE A 68 3.06 16.61 1.65
C PHE A 68 3.68 17.13 0.33
N ARG A 69 4.53 16.31 -0.30
CA ARG A 69 5.17 16.69 -1.58
C ARG A 69 4.17 16.89 -2.70
N ARG A 70 3.11 16.10 -2.74
CA ARG A 70 2.09 16.16 -3.80
C ARG A 70 1.12 17.32 -3.62
N SER A 71 0.67 17.58 -2.40
CA SER A 71 -0.35 18.59 -2.12
C SER A 71 0.26 19.96 -1.82
N GLY A 72 1.38 19.99 -1.09
CA GLY A 72 1.93 21.20 -0.50
C GLY A 72 1.13 21.73 0.69
N ASP A 73 0.20 20.92 1.23
CA ASP A 73 -0.55 21.26 2.43
C ASP A 73 0.35 21.24 3.67
N PRO A 74 0.04 22.00 4.73
CA PRO A 74 0.84 22.00 5.95
C PRO A 74 1.01 20.58 6.53
N LEU A 75 2.23 20.23 6.91
CA LEU A 75 2.57 18.90 7.43
C LEU A 75 1.72 18.54 8.65
N ASP A 76 1.60 19.47 9.61
CA ASP A 76 0.80 19.30 10.83
C ASP A 76 -0.69 18.99 10.53
N TYR A 77 -1.20 19.58 9.43
CA TYR A 77 -2.56 19.31 8.99
C TYR A 77 -2.70 17.89 8.46
N ILE A 78 -1.75 17.45 7.62
CA ILE A 78 -1.75 16.09 7.06
C ILE A 78 -1.58 15.06 8.20
N GLU A 79 -0.60 15.24 9.09
CA GLU A 79 -0.33 14.36 10.22
C GLU A 79 -1.54 14.19 11.13
N LYS A 80 -2.22 15.28 11.46
CA LYS A 80 -3.41 15.27 12.31
C LYS A 80 -4.50 14.31 11.81
N PHE A 81 -4.69 14.23 10.47
CA PHE A 81 -5.72 13.38 9.88
C PHE A 81 -5.17 12.01 9.44
N ALA A 82 -3.86 11.90 9.25
CA ALA A 82 -3.18 10.65 8.94
C ALA A 82 -3.03 9.73 10.17
N GLN A 83 -2.75 10.32 11.36
CA GLN A 83 -2.41 9.56 12.56
C GLN A 83 -3.43 8.46 12.93
N PRO A 84 -4.75 8.70 12.95
CA PRO A 84 -5.71 7.64 13.27
C PRO A 84 -5.67 6.47 12.29
N VAL A 85 -5.34 6.75 11.03
CA VAL A 85 -5.21 5.71 9.99
C VAL A 85 -3.89 4.96 10.13
N ILE A 86 -2.81 5.63 10.47
CA ILE A 86 -1.52 4.99 10.76
C ILE A 86 -1.65 4.02 11.93
N ASP A 87 -2.39 4.41 12.97
CA ASP A 87 -2.68 3.55 14.11
C ASP A 87 -3.53 2.34 13.70
N GLU A 88 -4.55 2.54 12.84
CA GLU A 88 -5.36 1.46 12.23
C GLU A 88 -4.47 0.48 11.45
N LEU A 89 -3.60 0.99 10.57
CA LEU A 89 -2.68 0.19 9.77
C LEU A 89 -1.71 -0.61 10.65
N THR A 90 -1.15 0.02 11.68
CA THR A 90 -0.24 -0.61 12.63
C THR A 90 -0.94 -1.74 13.38
N HIS A 91 -2.17 -1.52 13.83
CA HIS A 91 -2.97 -2.54 14.51
C HIS A 91 -3.24 -3.74 13.59
N VAL A 92 -3.64 -3.49 12.34
CA VAL A 92 -3.89 -4.55 11.35
C VAL A 92 -2.63 -5.34 11.06
N LEU A 93 -1.48 -4.66 10.87
CA LEU A 93 -0.20 -5.30 10.64
C LEU A 93 0.20 -6.20 11.81
N THR A 94 0.14 -5.68 13.03
CA THR A 94 0.47 -6.45 14.23
C THR A 94 -0.43 -7.67 14.37
N SER A 95 -1.74 -7.50 14.11
CA SER A 95 -2.70 -8.62 14.15
C SER A 95 -2.38 -9.69 13.12
N ALA A 96 -1.99 -9.29 11.90
CA ALA A 96 -1.64 -10.23 10.84
C ALA A 96 -0.33 -10.99 11.13
N LEU A 97 0.69 -10.29 11.62
CA LEU A 97 1.99 -10.90 11.96
C LEU A 97 1.88 -11.87 13.13
N GLY A 98 0.96 -11.62 14.07
CA GLY A 98 0.67 -12.49 15.21
C GLY A 98 -0.26 -13.67 14.90
N VAL A 99 -0.70 -13.88 13.64
CA VAL A 99 -1.51 -15.05 13.27
C VAL A 99 -0.70 -16.33 13.51
N ARG A 100 -1.24 -17.22 14.32
CA ARG A 100 -0.60 -18.50 14.61
C ARG A 100 -0.82 -19.50 13.49
N ILE A 101 0.27 -20.02 12.97
CA ILE A 101 0.30 -21.01 11.91
C ILE A 101 0.84 -22.32 12.49
N SER A 102 0.14 -23.42 12.23
CA SER A 102 0.62 -24.75 12.56
C SER A 102 1.67 -25.15 11.52
N VAL A 103 2.90 -25.26 11.94
CA VAL A 103 3.98 -25.80 11.11
C VAL A 103 4.01 -27.31 11.32
N ALA A 104 3.79 -28.07 10.24
CA ALA A 104 3.95 -29.52 10.30
C ALA A 104 5.41 -29.84 10.65
N GLY A 105 5.64 -30.29 11.84
CA GLY A 105 6.92 -30.85 12.24
C GLY A 105 7.19 -32.17 11.56
N ASP A 106 8.42 -32.67 11.66
CA ASP A 106 8.80 -34.00 11.24
C ASP A 106 7.91 -35.05 11.96
N ARG A 107 7.75 -36.23 11.40
CA ARG A 107 6.78 -37.29 11.82
C ARG A 107 6.75 -37.60 13.34
N TYR A 108 7.70 -37.08 14.10
CA TYR A 108 7.86 -37.30 15.55
C TYR A 108 7.90 -36.00 16.37
N SER A 109 7.75 -34.82 15.75
CA SER A 109 7.73 -33.53 16.45
C SER A 109 6.30 -33.08 16.71
N GLU A 110 6.05 -32.57 17.91
CA GLU A 110 4.78 -31.93 18.24
C GLU A 110 4.49 -30.76 17.28
N VAL A 111 3.23 -30.61 16.88
CA VAL A 111 2.79 -29.49 16.06
C VAL A 111 3.09 -28.19 16.83
N SER A 112 4.12 -27.49 16.44
CA SER A 112 4.44 -26.18 17.03
C SER A 112 3.59 -25.10 16.36
N GLN A 113 2.98 -24.26 17.16
CA GLN A 113 2.30 -23.05 16.68
C GLN A 113 3.30 -21.90 16.73
N THR A 114 3.60 -21.34 15.59
CA THR A 114 4.51 -20.20 15.45
C THR A 114 3.79 -19.04 14.78
N GLU A 115 4.14 -17.82 15.13
CA GLU A 115 3.53 -16.64 14.53
C GLU A 115 3.97 -16.47 13.07
N PHE A 116 3.05 -16.00 12.23
CA PHE A 116 3.29 -15.78 10.79
C PHE A 116 4.53 -14.90 10.55
N GLY A 117 4.65 -13.79 11.29
CA GLY A 117 5.80 -12.88 11.17
C GLY A 117 7.14 -13.56 11.45
N GLU A 118 7.19 -14.43 12.46
CA GLU A 118 8.40 -15.21 12.82
C GLU A 118 8.76 -16.21 11.73
N ILE A 119 7.76 -16.92 11.18
CA ILE A 119 8.00 -17.91 10.12
C ILE A 119 8.60 -17.23 8.89
N ILE A 120 7.99 -16.13 8.43
CA ILE A 120 8.47 -15.42 7.25
C ILE A 120 9.86 -14.79 7.53
N GLY A 121 10.03 -14.16 8.69
CA GLY A 121 11.31 -13.58 9.09
C GLY A 121 12.44 -14.62 9.12
N SER A 122 12.20 -15.80 9.70
CA SER A 122 13.16 -16.90 9.74
C SER A 122 13.53 -17.40 8.34
N ARG A 123 12.58 -17.46 7.41
CA ARG A 123 12.81 -17.87 6.01
C ARG A 123 13.63 -16.84 5.23
N LEU A 124 13.35 -15.55 5.44
CA LEU A 124 14.15 -14.47 4.87
C LEU A 124 15.58 -14.53 5.35
N HIS A 125 15.81 -14.70 6.66
CA HIS A 125 17.15 -14.86 7.22
C HIS A 125 17.88 -16.12 6.71
N ALA A 126 17.17 -17.23 6.58
CA ALA A 126 17.72 -18.45 5.98
C ALA A 126 18.15 -18.26 4.52
N SER A 127 17.55 -17.29 3.83
CA SER A 127 17.88 -16.90 2.45
C SER A 127 18.91 -15.75 2.39
N HIS A 128 19.62 -15.47 3.51
CA HIS A 128 20.60 -14.40 3.63
C HIS A 128 20.07 -12.97 3.45
N VAL A 129 18.76 -12.78 3.63
CA VAL A 129 18.15 -11.46 3.66
C VAL A 129 18.31 -10.89 5.07
N THR A 130 19.04 -9.77 5.19
CA THR A 130 19.29 -9.08 6.46
C THR A 130 18.33 -7.95 6.73
N GLU A 131 17.83 -7.32 5.67
CA GLU A 131 16.94 -6.16 5.75
C GLU A 131 15.63 -6.45 5.04
N PHE A 132 14.55 -6.30 5.76
CA PHE A 132 13.20 -6.36 5.22
C PHE A 132 12.27 -5.45 6.02
N SER A 133 11.21 -4.98 5.37
CA SER A 133 10.23 -4.09 6.00
C SER A 133 8.82 -4.58 5.74
N TRP A 134 7.99 -4.53 6.78
CA TRP A 134 6.59 -4.84 6.71
C TRP A 134 5.75 -3.58 6.53
N SER A 135 4.70 -3.69 5.75
CA SER A 135 3.68 -2.66 5.62
C SER A 135 2.32 -3.29 5.36
N THR A 136 1.27 -2.52 5.61
CA THR A 136 -0.09 -2.91 5.27
C THR A 136 -0.79 -1.76 4.56
N PHE A 137 -1.72 -2.10 3.70
CA PHE A 137 -2.54 -1.14 2.99
C PHE A 137 -3.90 -1.76 2.68
N ARG A 138 -4.83 -0.92 2.27
CA ARG A 138 -6.15 -1.33 1.85
C ARG A 138 -6.29 -1.16 0.34
N ASP A 139 -6.66 -2.22 -0.36
CA ASP A 139 -6.84 -2.17 -1.81
C ASP A 139 -8.15 -1.49 -2.22
N GLU A 140 -8.38 -1.34 -3.52
CA GLU A 140 -9.59 -0.73 -4.10
C GLU A 140 -10.88 -1.49 -3.70
N ASN A 141 -10.78 -2.79 -3.43
CA ASN A 141 -11.89 -3.63 -2.98
C ASN A 141 -12.08 -3.58 -1.45
N HIS A 142 -11.40 -2.67 -0.78
CA HIS A 142 -11.41 -2.52 0.68
C HIS A 142 -10.91 -3.75 1.44
N SER A 143 -10.10 -4.59 0.82
CA SER A 143 -9.45 -5.75 1.45
C SER A 143 -8.09 -5.36 2.00
N TRP A 144 -7.72 -5.94 3.14
CA TRP A 144 -6.41 -5.71 3.74
C TRP A 144 -5.34 -6.51 3.03
N ARG A 145 -4.23 -5.84 2.73
CA ARG A 145 -3.01 -6.42 2.16
C ARG A 145 -1.85 -6.23 3.11
N ILE A 146 -1.14 -7.31 3.37
CA ILE A 146 0.10 -7.33 4.14
C ILE A 146 1.24 -7.52 3.16
N GLN A 147 2.24 -6.68 3.25
CA GLN A 147 3.36 -6.69 2.31
C GLN A 147 4.67 -6.73 3.07
N VAL A 148 5.60 -7.58 2.62
CA VAL A 148 7.00 -7.55 3.00
C VAL A 148 7.85 -7.12 1.81
N LYS A 149 8.67 -6.10 2.00
CA LYS A 149 9.69 -5.67 1.03
C LYS A 149 11.03 -6.16 1.54
N TYR A 150 11.80 -6.79 0.68
CA TYR A 150 13.12 -7.33 1.02
C TYR A 150 14.03 -7.31 -0.21
N ARG A 151 15.34 -7.35 0.03
CA ARG A 151 16.32 -7.39 -1.05
C ARG A 151 17.02 -8.74 -1.07
N LEU A 152 16.92 -9.44 -2.21
CA LEU A 152 17.56 -10.73 -2.44
C LEU A 152 18.47 -10.63 -3.66
N ASN A 153 19.79 -10.91 -3.50
CA ASN A 153 20.78 -10.81 -4.56
C ASN A 153 20.75 -9.46 -5.31
N GLU A 154 20.68 -8.36 -4.56
CA GLU A 154 20.59 -6.97 -5.05
C GLU A 154 19.30 -6.63 -5.82
N ILE A 155 18.33 -7.54 -5.85
CA ILE A 155 17.03 -7.33 -6.48
C ILE A 155 15.98 -7.11 -5.40
N ASP A 156 15.25 -6.01 -5.51
CA ASP A 156 14.13 -5.71 -4.62
C ASP A 156 12.96 -6.65 -4.92
N GLN A 157 12.45 -7.30 -3.89
CA GLN A 157 11.38 -8.29 -3.94
C GLN A 157 10.24 -7.86 -3.02
N ILE A 158 9.04 -8.28 -3.38
CA ILE A 158 7.85 -7.98 -2.59
C ILE A 158 7.01 -9.26 -2.46
N GLY A 159 6.71 -9.64 -1.22
CA GLY A 159 5.70 -10.66 -0.90
C GLY A 159 4.40 -10.00 -0.47
N ILE A 160 3.25 -10.43 -0.99
CA ILE A 160 1.93 -9.86 -0.69
C ILE A 160 0.97 -10.96 -0.27
N TRP A 161 0.26 -10.73 0.83
CA TRP A 161 -0.82 -11.59 1.34
C TRP A 161 -2.11 -10.78 1.52
N SER A 162 -3.24 -11.36 1.18
CA SER A 162 -4.53 -10.86 1.66
C SER A 162 -4.73 -11.28 3.11
N PHE A 163 -5.36 -10.42 3.91
CA PHE A 163 -5.65 -10.66 5.30
C PHE A 163 -7.13 -10.46 5.62
N ASP A 164 -7.80 -11.53 6.03
CA ASP A 164 -9.14 -11.46 6.59
C ASP A 164 -9.04 -11.29 8.11
N ILE A 165 -9.21 -10.06 8.60
CA ILE A 165 -9.10 -9.71 10.02
C ILE A 165 -10.14 -10.42 10.90
N LYS A 166 -11.31 -10.81 10.33
CA LYS A 166 -12.37 -11.48 11.09
C LYS A 166 -12.07 -12.95 11.31
N LYS A 167 -11.43 -13.59 10.34
CA LYS A 167 -11.08 -15.01 10.36
C LYS A 167 -9.63 -15.25 10.79
N PHE A 168 -8.83 -14.18 10.94
CA PHE A 168 -7.39 -14.27 11.16
C PHE A 168 -6.70 -15.17 10.12
N LEU A 169 -7.09 -14.98 8.84
CA LEU A 169 -6.63 -15.80 7.73
C LEU A 169 -5.75 -14.97 6.79
N LEU A 170 -4.57 -15.49 6.49
CA LEU A 170 -3.65 -14.94 5.50
C LEU A 170 -3.61 -15.84 4.28
N SER A 171 -3.70 -15.26 3.08
CA SER A 171 -3.59 -15.98 1.81
C SER A 171 -2.57 -15.30 0.91
N PRO A 172 -1.55 -16.02 0.41
CA PRO A 172 -0.55 -15.45 -0.47
C PRO A 172 -1.16 -15.05 -1.83
N GLU A 173 -0.74 -13.90 -2.38
CA GLU A 173 -1.30 -13.35 -3.61
C GLU A 173 -0.30 -13.28 -4.76
N ASN A 174 1.00 -13.39 -4.46
CA ASN A 174 2.03 -13.42 -5.49
C ASN A 174 3.04 -14.56 -5.26
N ASP A 175 3.86 -14.84 -6.27
CA ASP A 175 4.81 -15.96 -6.25
C ASP A 175 5.80 -15.87 -5.09
N ASN A 176 6.25 -14.66 -4.74
CA ASN A 176 7.15 -14.44 -3.62
C ASN A 176 6.47 -14.78 -2.28
N ALA A 177 5.21 -14.40 -2.11
CA ALA A 177 4.45 -14.75 -0.92
C ALA A 177 4.17 -16.26 -0.85
N VAL A 178 3.90 -16.90 -1.98
CA VAL A 178 3.76 -18.36 -2.05
C VAL A 178 5.08 -19.04 -1.66
N ALA A 179 6.20 -18.62 -2.22
CA ALA A 179 7.51 -19.16 -1.91
C ALA A 179 7.89 -18.95 -0.42
N LEU A 180 7.59 -17.77 0.13
CA LEU A 180 7.78 -17.47 1.55
C LEU A 180 6.80 -18.24 2.45
N SER A 181 5.61 -18.58 1.98
CA SER A 181 4.61 -19.35 2.75
C SER A 181 4.87 -20.86 2.70
N THR A 182 5.57 -21.35 1.67
CA THR A 182 6.01 -22.74 1.53
C THR A 182 7.47 -22.89 1.98
N GLN A 183 7.90 -24.10 2.31
CA GLN A 183 9.31 -24.36 2.69
C GLN A 183 10.27 -24.39 1.49
N ASN A 184 9.86 -23.88 0.33
CA ASN A 184 10.69 -23.83 -0.85
C ASN A 184 11.76 -22.73 -0.73
N GLN A 185 12.96 -23.01 -1.29
CA GLN A 185 14.01 -22.00 -1.38
C GLN A 185 13.54 -20.81 -2.22
N LEU A 186 13.79 -19.61 -1.73
CA LEU A 186 13.57 -18.39 -2.48
C LEU A 186 14.54 -18.37 -3.68
N THR A 187 14.00 -18.52 -4.86
CA THR A 187 14.76 -18.35 -6.11
C THR A 187 14.63 -16.89 -6.55
N ALA A 188 15.77 -16.20 -6.68
CA ALA A 188 15.76 -14.89 -7.34
C ALA A 188 15.25 -15.06 -8.78
N PRO A 189 14.40 -14.14 -9.28
CA PRO A 189 13.99 -14.18 -10.67
C PRO A 189 15.23 -14.18 -11.57
N ALA A 190 15.25 -15.08 -12.54
CA ALA A 190 16.34 -15.14 -13.52
C ALA A 190 16.47 -13.76 -14.17
N LYS A 191 17.67 -13.15 -14.09
CA LYS A 191 17.95 -11.93 -14.87
C LYS A 191 17.63 -12.27 -16.31
N LEU A 192 16.63 -11.63 -16.88
CA LEU A 192 16.36 -11.69 -18.31
C LEU A 192 17.64 -11.26 -19.00
N LYS A 193 18.31 -12.18 -19.68
CA LYS A 193 19.42 -11.81 -20.56
C LYS A 193 18.86 -10.82 -21.58
N PRO A 194 19.58 -9.74 -21.91
CA PRO A 194 19.18 -8.90 -23.02
C PRO A 194 18.97 -9.81 -24.23
N VAL A 195 17.81 -9.69 -24.87
CA VAL A 195 17.58 -10.33 -26.16
C VAL A 195 18.64 -9.75 -27.08
N GLU A 196 19.63 -10.55 -27.46
CA GLU A 196 20.54 -10.20 -28.56
C GLU A 196 19.64 -9.94 -29.77
N GLU A 197 19.71 -8.70 -30.28
CA GLU A 197 19.08 -8.34 -31.54
C GLU A 197 19.56 -9.36 -32.61
N ILE A 198 18.61 -10.20 -33.04
CA ILE A 198 18.84 -11.05 -34.19
C ILE A 198 18.91 -10.10 -35.38
N SER A 199 20.13 -9.76 -35.79
CA SER A 199 20.38 -9.08 -37.04
C SER A 199 19.88 -9.99 -38.18
N ILE A 200 18.75 -9.63 -38.77
CA ILE A 200 18.24 -10.21 -39.98
C ILE A 200 19.04 -9.63 -41.15
N THR A 201 20.17 -10.23 -41.45
CA THR A 201 20.86 -10.12 -42.73
C THR A 201 21.20 -11.50 -43.17
N ASP A 202 20.32 -12.13 -43.92
CA ASP A 202 20.76 -12.83 -45.13
C ASP A 202 19.57 -13.05 -46.09
N THR A 203 19.70 -12.39 -47.21
CA THR A 203 18.91 -12.60 -48.42
C THR A 203 19.54 -13.79 -49.14
N ALA A 204 18.89 -14.91 -49.20
CA ALA A 204 19.20 -15.91 -50.25
C ALA A 204 18.02 -16.83 -50.56
N ALA A 205 17.51 -16.66 -51.76
CA ALA A 205 17.03 -17.67 -52.69
C ALA A 205 15.85 -18.58 -52.27
N LEU A 206 14.74 -18.37 -52.94
CA LEU A 206 13.65 -19.32 -53.16
C LEU A 206 14.14 -20.53 -53.97
N PRO A 207 13.63 -21.72 -53.72
CA PRO A 207 13.30 -22.66 -54.81
C PRO A 207 11.80 -22.91 -54.89
N GLU A 208 11.42 -23.09 -56.15
CA GLU A 208 10.08 -23.28 -56.70
C GLU A 208 9.30 -24.49 -56.18
N THR A 209 8.01 -24.26 -56.09
CA THR A 209 6.87 -25.08 -56.49
C THR A 209 6.96 -26.61 -56.41
N GLN A 210 6.14 -27.21 -55.54
CA GLN A 210 5.37 -28.41 -55.87
C GLN A 210 3.98 -28.35 -55.26
N GLN A 211 3.00 -28.29 -56.19
CA GLN A 211 1.58 -28.53 -55.96
C GLN A 211 1.36 -29.96 -55.51
N MET A 212 0.60 -30.18 -54.49
CA MET A 212 -0.25 -31.36 -54.37
C MET A 212 -1.57 -31.01 -53.69
N ASP A 213 -2.59 -31.14 -54.51
CA ASP A 213 -4.01 -31.19 -54.15
C ASP A 213 -4.29 -32.25 -53.07
N SER A 214 -5.07 -31.91 -52.09
CA SER A 214 -6.03 -32.83 -51.47
C SER A 214 -7.02 -32.04 -50.63
N VAL A 215 -8.15 -31.72 -51.23
CA VAL A 215 -9.34 -31.17 -50.55
C VAL A 215 -10.13 -32.34 -49.96
N ILE A 216 -10.32 -32.33 -48.64
CA ILE A 216 -11.28 -33.22 -47.96
C ILE A 216 -12.40 -32.36 -47.42
N PRO A 217 -13.66 -32.61 -47.83
CA PRO A 217 -14.83 -31.83 -47.38
C PRO A 217 -15.28 -32.31 -45.98
N ILE A 218 -15.48 -31.37 -45.10
CA ILE A 218 -16.07 -31.60 -43.74
C ILE A 218 -17.61 -31.66 -43.89
N GLY A 219 -18.16 -32.86 -43.66
CA GLY A 219 -19.58 -33.12 -43.62
C GLY A 219 -20.25 -32.47 -42.42
N ARG A 220 -21.38 -31.81 -42.67
CA ARG A 220 -22.36 -31.34 -41.65
C ARG A 220 -23.02 -32.56 -41.01
N VAL A 221 -22.97 -32.67 -39.70
CA VAL A 221 -23.90 -33.53 -38.93
C VAL A 221 -24.83 -32.62 -38.17
N SER A 222 -26.08 -32.56 -38.63
CA SER A 222 -27.19 -32.01 -37.86
C SER A 222 -27.84 -33.15 -37.11
N GLU A 223 -27.87 -33.12 -35.82
CA GLU A 223 -28.71 -34.05 -35.04
C GLU A 223 -29.57 -33.27 -34.07
N ARG A 224 -30.88 -33.32 -34.37
CA ARG A 224 -31.99 -32.84 -33.57
C ARG A 224 -32.22 -33.82 -32.43
N VAL A 225 -32.18 -33.35 -31.18
CA VAL A 225 -32.74 -34.09 -30.06
C VAL A 225 -34.09 -33.48 -29.72
N GLN A 226 -35.13 -34.28 -29.87
CA GLN A 226 -36.50 -34.00 -29.43
C GLN A 226 -36.60 -34.17 -27.90
N ILE A 227 -37.27 -33.22 -27.28
CA ILE A 227 -37.67 -33.27 -25.87
C ILE A 227 -39.07 -33.86 -25.82
N GLU A 228 -39.21 -34.98 -25.16
CA GLU A 228 -40.51 -35.55 -24.80
C GLU A 228 -40.67 -35.47 -23.28
N LYS A 229 -41.81 -34.88 -22.90
CA LYS A 229 -42.30 -34.83 -21.51
C LYS A 229 -43.34 -35.95 -21.32
N PRO A 230 -43.49 -36.48 -20.14
CA PRO A 230 -44.60 -36.09 -19.28
C PRO A 230 -44.18 -35.59 -17.89
#